data_f190c17118c0d970308f7bf18c770c94
#
_entry.id   f190c17118c0d970308f7bf18c770c94
#
_cell.length_a   1.000
_cell.length_b   1.000
_cell.length_c   1.000
_cell.angle_alpha   90.00
_cell.angle_beta   90.00
_cell.angle_gamma   90.00
#
_symmetry.space_group_name_H-M   'P 1'
#
loop_
_entity.id
_entity.type
_entity.pdbx_description
1 polymer ?
#
loop_
_entity_poly.entity_id
_entity_poly.type
_entity_poly.pdbx_seq_one_letter_code
_entity_poly.pdbx_strand_id
1 'polypeptide(L)'
;WWCSHEHLHLKNPPYSWSMVERELGLLYSDRSPKPVALEMKRLTKEFENLPDALPNRDIDAVCVTTKDQDFWHIAVTSYILAKQAGLEMKFAYCEQKLPKVKMYIVPSICGWSPFGKELLDSLFERANEGATVLFTIDTGMITTFESVTGLKSRGMMNDFSEHICSFDGTELPFKYCKKYLLSSIGADVIASDKDGTVIFSKNKYGKGNIYVLNFPLEKNLWDKCGVFTDKDLPYYKIYKKAAEELDLGKIATSSNHLVGVTQHKCDGGYYVVAVNYSDEDVEMCVKFADGIRYEVIYGNPDKINACDAVIFKTK
;
A
#
# COMPACT_ATOMS: atom_id res chain seq x y z
N TRP A 1 7.88 10.27 20.80
CA TRP A 1 9.33 10.50 20.75
C TRP A 1 10.03 9.81 21.92
N TRP A 2 11.25 9.26 21.71
CA TRP A 2 11.88 8.42 22.73
C TRP A 2 12.35 9.17 23.96
N CYS A 3 13.06 10.31 23.78
CA CYS A 3 13.59 11.11 24.88
C CYS A 3 13.34 12.60 24.68
N SER A 4 13.25 13.36 25.79
CA SER A 4 13.20 14.83 25.72
C SER A 4 14.53 15.44 25.31
N HIS A 5 15.65 14.88 25.78
CA HIS A 5 17.00 15.36 25.48
C HIS A 5 18.00 14.21 25.39
N GLU A 6 19.15 14.46 24.79
CA GLU A 6 20.25 13.50 24.67
C GLU A 6 20.83 13.09 26.04
N HIS A 7 21.29 11.84 26.08
CA HIS A 7 21.86 11.20 27.27
C HIS A 7 23.31 10.76 27.07
N LEU A 8 24.15 11.60 26.47
CA LEU A 8 25.53 11.27 26.10
C LEU A 8 26.41 10.80 27.28
N HIS A 9 26.07 11.23 28.51
CA HIS A 9 26.81 10.91 29.74
C HIS A 9 26.42 9.57 30.37
N LEU A 10 25.29 8.97 29.98
CA LEU A 10 24.83 7.71 30.57
C LEU A 10 25.65 6.52 30.07
N LYS A 11 26.04 5.65 31.02
CA LYS A 11 26.86 4.46 30.76
C LYS A 11 26.14 3.13 31.05
N ASN A 12 24.93 3.18 31.56
CA ASN A 12 24.09 2.02 31.85
C ASN A 12 23.28 1.58 30.61
N PRO A 13 22.76 0.36 30.54
CA PRO A 13 21.85 -0.07 29.48
C PRO A 13 20.59 0.81 29.40
N PRO A 14 20.09 1.09 28.18
CA PRO A 14 20.61 0.66 26.87
C PRO A 14 21.79 1.50 26.34
N TYR A 15 22.13 2.59 26.99
CA TYR A 15 23.10 3.60 26.53
C TYR A 15 24.53 3.08 26.48
N SER A 16 24.84 1.99 27.21
CA SER A 16 26.17 1.38 27.22
C SER A 16 26.49 0.56 25.97
N TRP A 17 25.47 0.09 25.24
CA TRP A 17 25.62 -0.76 24.06
C TRP A 17 24.98 -0.20 22.78
N SER A 18 24.09 0.78 22.89
CA SER A 18 23.48 1.45 21.75
C SER A 18 23.83 2.94 21.72
N MET A 19 24.67 3.34 20.79
CA MET A 19 25.02 4.76 20.64
C MET A 19 23.81 5.59 20.18
N VAL A 20 22.92 5.00 19.38
CA VAL A 20 21.71 5.66 18.89
C VAL A 20 20.82 6.10 20.05
N GLU A 21 20.70 5.29 21.10
CA GLU A 21 19.88 5.60 22.28
C GLU A 21 20.33 6.88 23.00
N ARG A 22 21.60 7.27 22.86
CA ARG A 22 22.13 8.49 23.48
C ARG A 22 21.69 9.76 22.75
N GLU A 23 21.38 9.66 21.47
CA GLU A 23 21.15 10.79 20.57
C GLU A 23 19.68 10.95 20.12
N LEU A 24 18.76 10.16 20.67
CA LEU A 24 17.34 10.19 20.29
C LEU A 24 16.53 11.36 20.89
N GLY A 25 17.15 12.27 21.63
CA GLY A 25 16.48 13.42 22.22
C GLY A 25 15.98 14.45 21.20
N LEU A 26 14.92 15.15 21.54
CA LEU A 26 14.46 16.36 20.82
C LEU A 26 15.39 17.55 21.03
N LEU A 27 16.06 17.57 22.18
CA LEU A 27 17.02 18.59 22.58
C LEU A 27 18.41 17.98 22.64
N TYR A 28 19.43 18.76 22.36
CA TYR A 28 20.82 18.40 22.65
C TYR A 28 21.07 18.26 24.16
N SER A 29 22.21 17.73 24.52
CA SER A 29 22.60 17.56 25.93
C SER A 29 22.66 18.88 26.75
N ASP A 30 22.93 19.99 26.06
CA ASP A 30 22.92 21.35 26.63
C ASP A 30 21.52 21.99 26.70
N ARG A 31 20.47 21.22 26.31
CA ARG A 31 19.07 21.64 26.25
C ARG A 31 18.73 22.58 25.09
N SER A 32 19.62 22.87 24.18
CA SER A 32 19.28 23.57 22.95
C SER A 32 18.42 22.70 22.06
N PRO A 33 17.44 23.27 21.31
CA PRO A 33 16.52 22.48 20.46
C PRO A 33 17.25 21.98 19.21
N LYS A 34 17.04 20.71 18.89
CA LYS A 34 17.40 20.15 17.58
C LYS A 34 16.46 20.68 16.48
N PRO A 35 16.86 20.62 15.20
CA PRO A 35 16.02 21.06 14.09
C PRO A 35 14.60 20.43 14.13
N VAL A 36 14.50 19.16 14.48
CA VAL A 36 13.19 18.46 14.60
C VAL A 36 12.29 19.08 15.67
N ALA A 37 12.85 19.54 16.80
CA ALA A 37 12.07 20.19 17.85
C ALA A 37 11.55 21.58 17.40
N LEU A 38 12.36 22.30 16.62
CA LEU A 38 11.94 23.58 16.04
C LEU A 38 10.81 23.38 15.03
N GLU A 39 10.93 22.35 14.21
CA GLU A 39 9.91 21.99 13.21
C GLU A 39 8.61 21.53 13.88
N MET A 40 8.68 20.69 14.91
CA MET A 40 7.49 20.30 15.70
C MET A 40 6.79 21.51 16.31
N LYS A 41 7.56 22.49 16.82
CA LYS A 41 7.00 23.73 17.35
C LYS A 41 6.30 24.56 16.26
N ARG A 42 6.90 24.65 15.07
CA ARG A 42 6.31 25.32 13.92
C ARG A 42 4.99 24.65 13.52
N LEU A 43 4.99 23.33 13.31
CA LEU A 43 3.83 22.56 12.93
C LEU A 43 2.71 22.67 13.98
N THR A 44 3.02 22.59 15.27
CA THR A 44 2.00 22.75 16.33
C THR A 44 1.29 24.07 16.19
N LYS A 45 2.04 25.17 15.95
CA LYS A 45 1.44 26.51 15.78
C LYS A 45 0.58 26.60 14.51
N GLU A 46 1.06 26.03 13.40
CA GLU A 46 0.29 26.00 12.15
C GLU A 46 -1.03 25.21 12.29
N PHE A 47 -1.00 24.14 13.10
CA PHE A 47 -2.15 23.26 13.31
C PHE A 47 -3.17 23.82 14.35
N GLU A 48 -2.89 24.91 15.04
CA GLU A 48 -3.84 25.57 15.93
C GLU A 48 -5.17 25.98 15.23
N ASN A 49 -5.11 26.18 13.89
CA ASN A 49 -6.29 26.53 13.07
C ASN A 49 -6.98 25.31 12.45
N LEU A 50 -6.48 24.11 12.68
CA LEU A 50 -7.11 22.87 12.25
C LEU A 50 -7.98 22.30 13.36
N PRO A 51 -8.96 21.44 13.06
CA PRO A 51 -9.70 20.73 14.10
C PRO A 51 -8.74 19.86 14.93
N ASP A 52 -9.05 19.71 16.24
CA ASP A 52 -8.23 18.92 17.19
C ASP A 52 -7.93 17.51 16.68
N ALA A 53 -8.84 16.94 15.90
CA ALA A 53 -8.63 15.69 15.19
C ALA A 53 -9.34 15.72 13.83
N LEU A 54 -8.67 15.25 12.79
CA LEU A 54 -9.34 14.99 11.52
C LEU A 54 -10.32 13.81 11.68
N PRO A 55 -11.50 13.87 11.03
CA PRO A 55 -12.40 12.72 10.95
C PRO A 55 -11.68 11.49 10.39
N ASN A 56 -12.29 10.31 10.59
CA ASN A 56 -11.72 9.09 10.01
C ASN A 56 -11.63 9.22 8.49
N ARG A 57 -10.48 8.76 7.96
CA ARG A 57 -10.27 8.71 6.51
C ARG A 57 -11.14 7.65 5.86
N ASP A 58 -11.57 7.90 4.64
CA ASP A 58 -12.27 6.91 3.83
C ASP A 58 -11.31 5.78 3.46
N ILE A 59 -11.76 4.54 3.58
CA ILE A 59 -10.96 3.34 3.34
C ILE A 59 -11.44 2.63 2.08
N ASP A 60 -10.54 2.40 1.14
CA ASP A 60 -10.79 1.73 -0.13
C ASP A 60 -10.54 0.23 -0.06
N ALA A 61 -9.46 -0.15 0.64
CA ALA A 61 -8.93 -1.50 0.64
C ALA A 61 -8.61 -2.03 2.03
N VAL A 62 -8.57 -3.35 2.13
CA VAL A 62 -8.04 -4.09 3.28
C VAL A 62 -6.92 -5.01 2.80
N CYS A 63 -5.75 -4.88 3.41
CA CYS A 63 -4.68 -5.86 3.30
C CYS A 63 -4.91 -6.95 4.33
N VAL A 64 -5.06 -8.18 3.89
CA VAL A 64 -5.28 -9.34 4.76
C VAL A 64 -3.96 -10.08 4.92
N THR A 65 -3.30 -9.88 6.04
CA THR A 65 -2.08 -10.63 6.36
C THR A 65 -2.41 -12.07 6.78
N THR A 66 -1.58 -13.01 6.36
CA THR A 66 -1.82 -14.45 6.55
C THR A 66 -0.79 -15.07 7.50
N LYS A 67 -0.99 -16.34 7.85
CA LYS A 67 -0.01 -17.12 8.61
C LYS A 67 1.25 -17.38 7.78
N ASP A 68 2.31 -17.78 8.44
CA ASP A 68 3.57 -18.24 7.84
C ASP A 68 4.31 -17.21 6.94
N GLN A 69 3.91 -15.93 6.98
CA GLN A 69 4.61 -14.86 6.28
C GLN A 69 5.31 -13.90 7.26
N ASP A 70 6.33 -13.20 6.78
CA ASP A 70 6.87 -12.05 7.50
C ASP A 70 5.88 -10.88 7.38
N PHE A 71 4.88 -10.89 8.26
CA PHE A 71 3.74 -9.98 8.17
C PHE A 71 4.15 -8.50 8.25
N TRP A 72 5.23 -8.17 8.96
CA TRP A 72 5.67 -6.77 9.07
C TRP A 72 6.17 -6.25 7.71
N HIS A 73 7.11 -6.96 7.10
CA HIS A 73 7.68 -6.56 5.82
C HIS A 73 6.64 -6.58 4.70
N ILE A 74 5.80 -7.60 4.67
CA ILE A 74 4.70 -7.70 3.71
C ILE A 74 3.69 -6.58 3.91
N ALA A 75 3.32 -6.25 5.16
CA ALA A 75 2.37 -5.18 5.45
C ALA A 75 2.92 -3.81 5.05
N VAL A 76 4.17 -3.49 5.39
CA VAL A 76 4.82 -2.22 5.02
C VAL A 76 4.88 -2.06 3.50
N THR A 77 5.35 -3.09 2.79
CA THR A 77 5.43 -3.06 1.32
C THR A 77 4.04 -2.90 0.69
N SER A 78 3.05 -3.67 1.16
CA SER A 78 1.66 -3.54 0.68
C SER A 78 1.11 -2.13 0.90
N TYR A 79 1.41 -1.53 2.05
CA TYR A 79 0.96 -0.17 2.35
C TYR A 79 1.56 0.87 1.39
N ILE A 80 2.86 0.79 1.13
CA ILE A 80 3.54 1.70 0.19
C ILE A 80 2.94 1.54 -1.22
N LEU A 81 2.80 0.31 -1.72
CA LEU A 81 2.21 0.04 -3.03
C LEU A 81 0.77 0.55 -3.14
N ALA A 82 -0.04 0.37 -2.09
CA ALA A 82 -1.41 0.88 -2.05
C ALA A 82 -1.44 2.41 -2.09
N LYS A 83 -0.60 3.08 -1.30
CA LYS A 83 -0.49 4.55 -1.32
C LYS A 83 -0.09 5.08 -2.69
N GLN A 84 0.90 4.46 -3.32
CA GLN A 84 1.33 4.81 -4.68
C GLN A 84 0.27 4.54 -5.74
N ALA A 85 -0.57 3.52 -5.53
CA ALA A 85 -1.73 3.23 -6.39
C ALA A 85 -2.92 4.16 -6.14
N GLY A 86 -2.84 5.07 -5.15
CA GLY A 86 -3.92 5.99 -4.77
C GLY A 86 -5.00 5.35 -3.88
N LEU A 87 -4.68 4.21 -3.24
CA LEU A 87 -5.59 3.49 -2.36
C LEU A 87 -5.32 3.84 -0.89
N GLU A 88 -6.38 4.07 -0.14
CA GLU A 88 -6.32 4.14 1.31
C GLU A 88 -6.66 2.79 1.90
N MET A 89 -5.78 2.26 2.76
CA MET A 89 -5.83 0.87 3.16
C MET A 89 -5.78 0.70 4.69
N LYS A 90 -6.51 -0.31 5.18
CA LYS A 90 -6.40 -0.87 6.53
C LYS A 90 -5.83 -2.29 6.47
N PHE A 91 -5.43 -2.78 7.62
CA PHE A 91 -4.96 -4.16 7.78
C PHE A 91 -5.98 -4.99 8.54
N ALA A 92 -6.05 -6.26 8.19
CA ALA A 92 -6.74 -7.29 8.95
C ALA A 92 -5.88 -8.56 8.98
N TYR A 93 -5.86 -9.26 10.09
CA TYR A 93 -5.26 -10.59 10.17
C TYR A 93 -6.29 -11.63 9.70
N CYS A 94 -5.82 -12.71 9.10
CA CYS A 94 -6.66 -13.72 8.44
C CYS A 94 -7.69 -14.41 9.35
N GLU A 95 -7.59 -14.28 10.67
CA GLU A 95 -8.57 -14.79 11.62
C GLU A 95 -9.59 -13.74 12.08
N GLN A 96 -9.45 -12.49 11.60
CA GLN A 96 -10.36 -11.40 11.94
C GLN A 96 -11.53 -11.33 10.96
N LYS A 97 -12.67 -10.84 11.46
CA LYS A 97 -13.79 -10.52 10.60
C LYS A 97 -13.41 -9.38 9.64
N LEU A 98 -13.56 -9.61 8.35
CA LEU A 98 -13.23 -8.62 7.33
C LEU A 98 -14.23 -7.45 7.34
N PRO A 99 -13.74 -6.19 7.39
CA PRO A 99 -14.59 -5.04 7.16
C PRO A 99 -15.08 -5.00 5.72
N LYS A 100 -16.20 -4.32 5.47
CA LYS A 100 -16.76 -4.16 4.12
C LYS A 100 -16.06 -3.02 3.40
N VAL A 101 -15.31 -3.34 2.34
CA VAL A 101 -14.56 -2.39 1.50
C VAL A 101 -14.67 -2.78 0.03
N LYS A 102 -14.13 -1.94 -0.86
CA LYS A 102 -14.17 -2.15 -2.31
C LYS A 102 -13.09 -3.15 -2.79
N MET A 103 -11.97 -3.25 -2.09
CA MET A 103 -10.84 -4.10 -2.48
C MET A 103 -10.25 -4.86 -1.30
N TYR A 104 -9.88 -6.11 -1.54
CA TYR A 104 -9.12 -6.94 -0.60
C TYR A 104 -7.84 -7.38 -1.25
N ILE A 105 -6.73 -7.23 -0.55
CA ILE A 105 -5.41 -7.63 -1.01
C ILE A 105 -4.92 -8.72 -0.05
N VAL A 106 -4.61 -9.88 -0.57
CA VAL A 106 -4.03 -11.01 0.18
C VAL A 106 -2.62 -11.22 -0.35
N PRO A 107 -1.63 -10.54 0.27
CA PRO A 107 -0.29 -10.41 -0.28
C PRO A 107 0.57 -11.63 -0.01
N SER A 108 1.43 -11.99 -0.95
CA SER A 108 2.53 -12.97 -0.83
C SER A 108 2.16 -14.22 -0.05
N ILE A 109 1.07 -14.88 -0.45
CA ILE A 109 0.49 -16.05 0.23
C ILE A 109 1.53 -17.16 0.28
N CYS A 110 1.91 -17.60 1.49
CA CYS A 110 2.91 -18.64 1.68
C CYS A 110 2.45 -19.69 2.70
N GLY A 111 3.17 -20.80 2.73
CA GLY A 111 2.96 -21.86 3.71
C GLY A 111 1.85 -22.85 3.37
N TRP A 112 1.74 -23.86 4.21
CA TRP A 112 0.82 -24.97 4.05
C TRP A 112 -0.65 -24.59 4.37
N SER A 113 -0.85 -23.76 5.38
CA SER A 113 -2.19 -23.40 5.86
C SER A 113 -2.24 -21.88 6.15
N PRO A 114 -2.12 -21.04 5.11
CA PRO A 114 -1.98 -19.58 5.27
C PRO A 114 -3.20 -18.94 5.93
N PHE A 115 -4.39 -19.53 5.75
CA PHE A 115 -5.66 -19.06 6.31
C PHE A 115 -6.72 -20.18 6.31
N GLY A 116 -7.78 -19.97 7.08
CA GLY A 116 -8.91 -20.89 7.15
C GLY A 116 -9.89 -20.73 5.97
N LYS A 117 -10.72 -21.76 5.77
CA LYS A 117 -11.77 -21.74 4.74
C LYS A 117 -12.75 -20.59 4.90
N GLU A 118 -13.08 -20.20 6.13
CA GLU A 118 -14.01 -19.10 6.43
C GLU A 118 -13.55 -17.76 5.85
N LEU A 119 -12.23 -17.50 5.86
CA LEU A 119 -11.68 -16.31 5.22
C LEU A 119 -11.90 -16.34 3.71
N LEU A 120 -11.58 -17.47 3.05
CA LEU A 120 -11.80 -17.62 1.61
C LEU A 120 -13.26 -17.43 1.23
N ASP A 121 -14.16 -18.08 1.95
CA ASP A 121 -15.61 -17.98 1.70
C ASP A 121 -16.05 -16.51 1.84
N SER A 122 -15.55 -15.79 2.86
CA SER A 122 -15.83 -14.36 3.04
C SER A 122 -15.29 -13.52 1.89
N LEU A 123 -14.06 -13.77 1.41
CA LEU A 123 -13.47 -13.04 0.28
C LEU A 123 -14.25 -13.29 -1.01
N PHE A 124 -14.66 -14.53 -1.27
CA PHE A 124 -15.45 -14.88 -2.45
C PHE A 124 -16.85 -14.27 -2.39
N GLU A 125 -17.47 -14.24 -1.19
CA GLU A 125 -18.74 -13.54 -1.00
C GLU A 125 -18.61 -12.05 -1.32
N ARG A 126 -17.55 -11.38 -0.83
CA ARG A 126 -17.26 -9.98 -1.14
C ARG A 126 -17.05 -9.74 -2.63
N ALA A 127 -16.30 -10.64 -3.30
CA ALA A 127 -16.13 -10.55 -4.75
C ALA A 127 -17.47 -10.74 -5.48
N ASN A 128 -18.29 -11.71 -5.06
CA ASN A 128 -19.62 -11.91 -5.62
C ASN A 128 -20.53 -10.69 -5.45
N GLU A 129 -20.39 -9.94 -4.35
CA GLU A 129 -21.13 -8.70 -4.09
C GLU A 129 -20.61 -7.48 -4.89
N GLY A 130 -19.43 -7.54 -5.49
CA GLY A 130 -18.86 -6.48 -6.34
C GLY A 130 -17.49 -5.96 -5.93
N ALA A 131 -16.86 -6.52 -4.90
CA ALA A 131 -15.51 -6.16 -4.54
C ALA A 131 -14.48 -6.79 -5.49
N THR A 132 -13.27 -6.23 -5.52
CA THR A 132 -12.10 -6.86 -6.11
C THR A 132 -11.27 -7.56 -5.04
N VAL A 133 -10.82 -8.77 -5.33
CA VAL A 133 -9.84 -9.50 -4.51
C VAL A 133 -8.58 -9.74 -5.32
N LEU A 134 -7.44 -9.28 -4.81
CA LEU A 134 -6.11 -9.51 -5.39
C LEU A 134 -5.34 -10.51 -4.51
N PHE A 135 -4.99 -11.64 -5.09
CA PHE A 135 -4.07 -12.61 -4.51
C PHE A 135 -2.69 -12.47 -5.14
N THR A 136 -1.65 -12.32 -4.34
CA THR A 136 -0.26 -12.48 -4.80
C THR A 136 0.33 -13.74 -4.16
N ILE A 137 0.92 -14.63 -4.95
CA ILE A 137 1.23 -15.99 -4.53
C ILE A 137 2.74 -16.16 -4.31
N ASP A 138 3.12 -16.65 -3.13
CA ASP A 138 4.48 -17.11 -2.85
C ASP A 138 4.54 -18.65 -2.98
N THR A 139 4.38 -19.36 -1.88
CA THR A 139 4.46 -20.83 -1.81
C THR A 139 3.12 -21.47 -1.43
N GLY A 140 2.13 -20.64 -1.07
CA GLY A 140 0.80 -21.10 -0.67
C GLY A 140 -0.16 -21.22 -1.85
N MET A 141 -1.11 -22.15 -1.75
CA MET A 141 -2.18 -22.35 -2.72
C MET A 141 -3.53 -21.95 -2.14
N ILE A 142 -4.40 -21.46 -3.02
CA ILE A 142 -5.81 -21.18 -2.72
C ILE A 142 -6.62 -22.44 -3.01
N THR A 143 -7.46 -22.88 -2.08
CA THR A 143 -8.40 -23.98 -2.32
C THR A 143 -9.48 -23.57 -3.34
N THR A 144 -10.06 -24.53 -4.05
CA THR A 144 -11.02 -24.27 -5.15
C THR A 144 -10.46 -23.31 -6.22
N PHE A 145 -9.17 -23.38 -6.44
CA PHE A 145 -8.40 -22.45 -7.28
C PHE A 145 -9.01 -22.26 -8.67
N GLU A 146 -9.29 -23.37 -9.38
CA GLU A 146 -9.79 -23.32 -10.77
C GLU A 146 -11.14 -22.64 -10.87
N SER A 147 -12.08 -22.95 -9.95
CA SER A 147 -13.46 -22.47 -10.01
C SER A 147 -13.61 -20.98 -9.74
N VAL A 148 -12.68 -20.39 -8.97
CA VAL A 148 -12.76 -18.97 -8.60
C VAL A 148 -11.81 -18.09 -9.39
N THR A 149 -10.65 -18.62 -9.76
CA THR A 149 -9.63 -17.84 -10.47
C THR A 149 -9.72 -17.96 -11.99
N GLY A 150 -10.43 -18.96 -12.52
CA GLY A 150 -10.45 -19.28 -13.95
C GLY A 150 -9.09 -19.76 -14.47
N LEU A 151 -8.22 -20.23 -13.58
CA LEU A 151 -6.89 -20.74 -13.90
C LEU A 151 -6.77 -22.21 -13.51
N LYS A 152 -6.07 -22.98 -14.32
CA LYS A 152 -5.70 -24.37 -14.05
C LYS A 152 -4.23 -24.49 -13.74
N SER A 153 -3.92 -25.10 -12.61
CA SER A 153 -2.53 -25.46 -12.25
C SER A 153 -2.19 -26.84 -12.86
N ARG A 154 -1.08 -26.90 -13.59
CA ARG A 154 -0.49 -28.14 -14.12
C ARG A 154 0.61 -28.70 -13.23
N GLY A 155 0.93 -28.03 -12.15
CA GLY A 155 1.97 -28.37 -11.21
C GLY A 155 2.76 -27.13 -10.74
N MET A 156 3.82 -27.38 -10.03
CA MET A 156 4.73 -26.35 -9.55
C MET A 156 6.17 -26.79 -9.62
N MET A 157 7.08 -25.84 -9.77
CA MET A 157 8.52 -26.07 -9.75
C MET A 157 9.25 -24.96 -8.99
N ASN A 158 10.47 -25.27 -8.54
CA ASN A 158 11.34 -24.22 -8.05
C ASN A 158 11.93 -23.47 -9.23
N ASP A 159 11.82 -22.16 -9.22
CA ASP A 159 12.43 -21.29 -10.22
C ASP A 159 12.88 -20.01 -9.52
N PHE A 160 14.19 -19.80 -9.45
CA PHE A 160 14.82 -18.65 -8.79
C PHE A 160 15.45 -17.69 -9.80
N SER A 161 15.22 -17.92 -11.09
CA SER A 161 15.68 -17.02 -12.14
C SER A 161 14.84 -15.72 -12.14
N GLU A 162 15.38 -14.71 -12.81
CA GLU A 162 14.66 -13.46 -12.99
C GLU A 162 13.72 -13.57 -14.20
N HIS A 163 12.51 -13.10 -14.00
CA HIS A 163 11.45 -13.03 -14.99
C HIS A 163 10.95 -11.59 -15.14
N ILE A 164 10.15 -11.34 -16.15
CA ILE A 164 9.55 -10.03 -16.42
C ILE A 164 8.04 -10.18 -16.52
N CYS A 165 7.31 -9.39 -15.73
CA CYS A 165 5.87 -9.23 -15.85
C CYS A 165 5.61 -7.99 -16.72
N SER A 166 5.11 -8.21 -17.95
CA SER A 166 4.86 -7.13 -18.91
C SER A 166 3.36 -6.91 -19.09
N PHE A 167 2.88 -5.70 -18.82
CA PHE A 167 1.50 -5.28 -19.06
C PHE A 167 1.41 -3.75 -19.18
N ASP A 168 0.47 -3.27 -19.97
CA ASP A 168 0.17 -1.85 -20.18
C ASP A 168 1.44 -0.99 -20.44
N GLY A 169 2.39 -1.52 -21.25
CA GLY A 169 3.65 -0.87 -21.56
C GLY A 169 4.66 -0.78 -20.40
N THR A 170 4.43 -1.53 -19.32
CA THR A 170 5.31 -1.59 -18.16
C THR A 170 5.98 -2.96 -18.09
N GLU A 171 7.27 -3.01 -17.80
CA GLU A 171 8.05 -4.23 -17.60
C GLU A 171 8.60 -4.25 -16.17
N LEU A 172 8.22 -5.27 -15.40
CA LEU A 172 8.56 -5.39 -13.99
C LEU A 172 9.36 -6.68 -13.75
N PRO A 173 10.65 -6.60 -13.42
CA PRO A 173 11.44 -7.76 -13.07
C PRO A 173 11.01 -8.35 -11.73
N PHE A 174 10.89 -9.67 -11.67
CA PHE A 174 10.51 -10.39 -10.46
C PHE A 174 11.17 -11.75 -10.38
N LYS A 175 11.06 -12.40 -9.22
CA LYS A 175 11.48 -13.79 -8.99
C LYS A 175 10.34 -14.59 -8.38
N TYR A 176 10.20 -15.83 -8.83
CA TYR A 176 9.39 -16.80 -8.11
C TYR A 176 10.14 -17.30 -6.88
N CYS A 177 9.42 -17.80 -5.87
CA CYS A 177 9.94 -18.78 -4.93
C CYS A 177 9.50 -20.18 -5.38
N LYS A 178 8.20 -20.29 -5.71
CA LYS A 178 7.59 -21.43 -6.38
C LYS A 178 6.87 -20.93 -7.62
N LYS A 179 7.23 -21.43 -8.78
CA LYS A 179 6.53 -21.17 -10.03
C LYS A 179 5.40 -22.16 -10.18
N TYR A 180 4.16 -21.68 -10.09
CA TYR A 180 2.99 -22.48 -10.47
C TYR A 180 2.79 -22.42 -11.97
N LEU A 181 2.69 -23.59 -12.61
CA LEU A 181 2.49 -23.71 -14.05
C LEU A 181 1.00 -23.49 -14.36
N LEU A 182 0.60 -22.23 -14.45
CA LEU A 182 -0.79 -21.81 -14.61
C LEU A 182 -1.17 -21.64 -16.09
N SER A 183 -2.35 -22.12 -16.46
CA SER A 183 -2.98 -21.83 -17.75
C SER A 183 -4.40 -21.32 -17.54
N SER A 184 -4.89 -20.41 -18.40
CA SER A 184 -6.26 -19.93 -18.34
C SER A 184 -7.23 -21.00 -18.81
N ILE A 185 -8.35 -21.14 -18.08
CA ILE A 185 -9.54 -21.91 -18.45
C ILE A 185 -10.81 -21.03 -18.50
N GLY A 186 -10.63 -19.70 -18.42
CA GLY A 186 -11.73 -18.73 -18.42
C GLY A 186 -11.31 -17.35 -17.94
N ALA A 187 -10.15 -17.21 -17.29
CA ALA A 187 -9.62 -15.92 -16.86
C ALA A 187 -9.08 -15.10 -18.03
N ASP A 188 -9.20 -13.79 -17.95
CA ASP A 188 -8.52 -12.84 -18.81
C ASP A 188 -7.03 -12.81 -18.40
N VAL A 189 -6.14 -13.13 -19.33
CA VAL A 189 -4.69 -13.13 -19.10
C VAL A 189 -4.15 -11.74 -19.37
N ILE A 190 -3.58 -11.10 -18.33
CA ILE A 190 -2.98 -9.77 -18.40
C ILE A 190 -1.50 -9.88 -18.77
N ALA A 191 -0.78 -10.84 -18.16
CA ALA A 191 0.62 -11.12 -18.46
C ALA A 191 0.92 -12.61 -18.40
N SER A 192 1.82 -13.07 -19.27
CA SER A 192 2.35 -14.44 -19.28
C SER A 192 3.87 -14.44 -19.32
N ASP A 193 4.45 -15.51 -18.82
CA ASP A 193 5.88 -15.80 -18.92
C ASP A 193 6.24 -16.32 -20.33
N LYS A 194 7.53 -16.38 -20.62
CA LYS A 194 8.06 -16.86 -21.92
C LYS A 194 7.62 -18.30 -22.29
N ASP A 195 7.37 -19.13 -21.28
CA ASP A 195 6.87 -20.51 -21.46
C ASP A 195 5.35 -20.60 -21.53
N GLY A 196 4.64 -19.48 -21.55
CA GLY A 196 3.18 -19.41 -21.62
C GLY A 196 2.47 -19.57 -20.27
N THR A 197 3.22 -19.68 -19.17
CA THR A 197 2.66 -19.68 -17.81
C THR A 197 2.02 -18.33 -17.49
N VAL A 198 0.78 -18.33 -17.00
CA VAL A 198 0.10 -17.10 -16.61
C VAL A 198 0.79 -16.49 -15.37
N ILE A 199 1.21 -15.24 -15.50
CA ILE A 199 1.80 -14.43 -14.42
C ILE A 199 0.76 -13.58 -13.73
N PHE A 200 -0.07 -12.86 -14.51
CA PHE A 200 -1.08 -11.95 -13.99
C PHE A 200 -2.37 -12.16 -14.75
N SER A 201 -3.47 -12.30 -14.01
CA SER A 201 -4.79 -12.55 -14.60
C SER A 201 -5.90 -11.90 -13.80
N LYS A 202 -7.05 -11.77 -14.47
CA LYS A 202 -8.33 -11.32 -13.92
C LYS A 202 -9.40 -12.33 -14.26
N ASN A 203 -10.22 -12.68 -13.28
CA ASN A 203 -11.42 -13.49 -13.50
C ASN A 203 -12.66 -12.76 -12.96
N LYS A 204 -13.71 -12.70 -13.77
CA LYS A 204 -15.01 -12.20 -13.32
C LYS A 204 -15.63 -13.17 -12.32
N TYR A 205 -16.00 -12.68 -11.14
CA TYR A 205 -16.62 -13.49 -10.11
C TYR A 205 -17.83 -12.78 -9.51
N GLY A 206 -19.02 -13.23 -9.88
CA GLY A 206 -20.25 -12.52 -9.55
C GLY A 206 -20.27 -11.09 -10.12
N LYS A 207 -20.45 -10.11 -9.25
CA LYS A 207 -20.44 -8.68 -9.62
C LYS A 207 -19.04 -8.05 -9.59
N GLY A 208 -18.07 -8.69 -8.92
CA GLY A 208 -16.70 -8.21 -8.78
C GLY A 208 -15.68 -9.03 -9.59
N ASN A 209 -14.43 -8.97 -9.15
CA ASN A 209 -13.32 -9.57 -9.85
C ASN A 209 -12.34 -10.23 -8.88
N ILE A 210 -11.68 -11.30 -9.34
CA ILE A 210 -10.57 -11.94 -8.65
C ILE A 210 -9.33 -11.80 -9.54
N TYR A 211 -8.30 -11.18 -9.02
CA TYR A 211 -6.99 -11.07 -9.65
C TYR A 211 -6.02 -12.05 -9.01
N VAL A 212 -5.19 -12.66 -9.82
CA VAL A 212 -4.11 -13.53 -9.36
C VAL A 212 -2.81 -13.07 -9.96
N LEU A 213 -1.84 -12.79 -9.09
CA LEU A 213 -0.46 -12.56 -9.44
C LEU A 213 0.36 -13.76 -8.98
N ASN A 214 0.94 -14.47 -9.92
CA ASN A 214 1.66 -15.73 -9.70
C ASN A 214 3.11 -15.52 -9.23
N PHE A 215 3.36 -14.49 -8.45
CA PHE A 215 4.63 -14.28 -7.75
C PHE A 215 4.43 -13.41 -6.50
N PRO A 216 5.33 -13.53 -5.49
CA PRO A 216 5.19 -12.79 -4.24
C PRO A 216 5.71 -11.35 -4.40
N LEU A 217 4.88 -10.46 -4.94
CA LEU A 217 5.23 -9.08 -5.23
C LEU A 217 5.87 -8.40 -4.02
N GLU A 218 5.20 -8.43 -2.90
CA GLU A 218 5.61 -7.70 -1.70
C GLU A 218 6.92 -8.22 -1.15
N LYS A 219 7.09 -9.55 -1.14
CA LYS A 219 8.32 -10.21 -0.74
C LYS A 219 9.49 -9.93 -1.69
N ASN A 220 9.21 -9.72 -2.98
CA ASN A 220 10.24 -9.37 -3.97
C ASN A 220 10.78 -7.96 -3.78
N LEU A 221 10.07 -7.08 -3.09
CA LEU A 221 10.39 -5.65 -3.00
C LEU A 221 10.94 -5.22 -1.65
N TRP A 222 10.63 -5.96 -0.60
CA TRP A 222 10.82 -5.53 0.77
C TRP A 222 12.28 -5.14 1.10
N ASP A 223 13.27 -5.84 0.56
CA ASP A 223 14.70 -5.64 0.83
C ASP A 223 15.44 -4.85 -0.27
N LYS A 224 14.72 -4.36 -1.28
CA LYS A 224 15.29 -3.61 -2.40
C LYS A 224 15.34 -2.11 -2.07
N CYS A 225 16.54 -1.59 -1.82
CA CYS A 225 16.75 -0.16 -1.66
C CYS A 225 16.26 0.65 -2.86
N GLY A 226 15.53 1.76 -2.61
CA GLY A 226 15.10 2.71 -3.63
C GLY A 226 13.99 2.24 -4.56
N VAL A 227 13.53 0.99 -4.47
CA VAL A 227 12.56 0.41 -5.41
C VAL A 227 11.21 1.17 -5.45
N PHE A 228 10.83 1.83 -4.38
CA PHE A 228 9.59 2.59 -4.32
C PHE A 228 9.69 4.02 -4.87
N THR A 229 10.90 4.51 -5.10
CA THR A 229 11.18 5.82 -5.71
C THR A 229 11.66 5.70 -7.15
N ASP A 230 11.96 4.48 -7.61
CA ASP A 230 12.40 4.21 -8.98
C ASP A 230 11.23 4.41 -9.96
N LYS A 231 11.39 5.37 -10.86
CA LYS A 231 10.37 5.74 -11.86
C LYS A 231 10.24 4.68 -12.97
N ASP A 232 11.29 3.90 -13.21
CA ASP A 232 11.35 2.88 -14.25
C ASP A 232 10.76 1.55 -13.77
N LEU A 233 10.58 1.38 -12.45
CA LEU A 233 10.03 0.17 -11.82
C LEU A 233 8.74 0.42 -11.04
N PRO A 234 7.66 0.87 -11.69
CA PRO A 234 6.41 1.28 -11.03
C PRO A 234 5.55 0.06 -10.61
N TYR A 235 6.02 -0.74 -9.66
CA TYR A 235 5.33 -1.95 -9.17
C TYR A 235 3.92 -1.68 -8.63
N TYR A 236 3.65 -0.47 -8.13
CA TYR A 236 2.31 -0.07 -7.69
C TYR A 236 1.24 -0.16 -8.79
N LYS A 237 1.63 -0.18 -10.06
CA LYS A 237 0.71 -0.35 -11.18
C LYS A 237 -0.03 -1.69 -11.14
N ILE A 238 0.50 -2.71 -10.49
CA ILE A 238 -0.20 -3.98 -10.27
C ILE A 238 -1.44 -3.76 -9.39
N TYR A 239 -1.30 -3.04 -8.27
CA TYR A 239 -2.43 -2.70 -7.41
C TYR A 239 -3.41 -1.76 -8.11
N LYS A 240 -2.88 -0.77 -8.83
CA LYS A 240 -3.68 0.16 -9.61
C LYS A 240 -4.49 -0.56 -10.69
N LYS A 241 -3.89 -1.54 -11.38
CA LYS A 241 -4.57 -2.40 -12.37
C LYS A 241 -5.71 -3.19 -11.75
N ALA A 242 -5.49 -3.76 -10.58
CA ALA A 242 -6.53 -4.50 -9.86
C ALA A 242 -7.69 -3.60 -9.37
N ALA A 243 -7.44 -2.31 -9.19
CA ALA A 243 -8.43 -1.34 -8.72
C ALA A 243 -9.11 -0.54 -9.87
N GLU A 244 -8.67 -0.68 -11.11
CA GLU A 244 -9.08 0.22 -12.22
C GLU A 244 -10.58 0.26 -12.52
N GLU A 245 -11.32 -0.84 -12.24
CA GLU A 245 -12.76 -0.93 -12.46
C GLU A 245 -13.59 -0.54 -11.22
N LEU A 246 -12.95 -0.18 -10.12
CA LEU A 246 -13.63 0.18 -8.88
C LEU A 246 -14.01 1.66 -8.86
N ASP A 247 -15.26 1.94 -8.60
CA ASP A 247 -15.66 3.29 -8.18
C ASP A 247 -15.28 3.49 -6.71
N LEU A 248 -14.16 4.14 -6.46
CA LEU A 248 -13.65 4.43 -5.13
C LEU A 248 -14.27 5.68 -4.50
N GLY A 249 -15.09 6.44 -5.23
CA GLY A 249 -15.70 7.68 -4.73
C GLY A 249 -14.67 8.75 -4.35
N LYS A 250 -13.52 8.79 -5.05
CA LYS A 250 -12.47 9.77 -4.76
C LYS A 250 -12.88 11.16 -5.21
N ILE A 251 -12.86 12.10 -4.27
CA ILE A 251 -13.07 13.53 -4.57
C ILE A 251 -11.76 14.23 -4.98
N ALA A 252 -10.62 13.65 -4.63
CA ALA A 252 -9.31 14.14 -5.01
C ALA A 252 -8.33 12.98 -5.27
N THR A 253 -7.47 13.15 -6.26
CA THR A 253 -6.44 12.17 -6.66
C THR A 253 -5.13 12.88 -6.92
N SER A 254 -4.01 12.14 -6.87
CA SER A 254 -2.69 12.64 -7.28
C SER A 254 -2.27 12.03 -8.61
N SER A 255 -1.65 12.85 -9.47
CA SER A 255 -0.97 12.36 -10.68
C SER A 255 0.47 11.90 -10.40
N ASN A 256 1.01 12.20 -9.21
CA ASN A 256 2.34 11.75 -8.79
C ASN A 256 2.19 10.63 -7.74
N HIS A 257 2.80 9.48 -8.00
CA HIS A 257 2.72 8.31 -7.12
C HIS A 257 3.46 8.48 -5.78
N LEU A 258 4.35 9.46 -5.65
CA LEU A 258 5.01 9.79 -4.38
C LEU A 258 4.21 10.81 -3.54
N VAL A 259 3.07 11.27 -4.04
CA VAL A 259 2.15 12.12 -3.29
C VAL A 259 0.90 11.32 -2.94
N GLY A 260 0.82 10.91 -1.67
CA GLY A 260 -0.35 10.20 -1.15
C GLY A 260 -1.47 11.17 -0.78
N VAL A 261 -2.69 10.84 -1.21
CA VAL A 261 -3.89 11.65 -0.92
C VAL A 261 -4.84 10.86 -0.02
N THR A 262 -5.29 11.49 1.07
CA THR A 262 -6.37 10.97 1.92
C THR A 262 -7.53 11.93 1.95
N GLN A 263 -8.75 11.41 2.08
CA GLN A 263 -9.96 12.20 2.22
C GLN A 263 -10.69 11.83 3.51
N HIS A 264 -11.16 12.86 4.23
CA HIS A 264 -11.77 12.77 5.54
C HIS A 264 -13.10 13.49 5.52
N LYS A 265 -14.18 12.75 5.57
CA LYS A 265 -15.53 13.33 5.51
C LYS A 265 -15.83 14.13 6.78
N CYS A 266 -16.31 15.37 6.63
CA CYS A 266 -16.72 16.25 7.70
C CYS A 266 -18.07 16.91 7.38
N ASP A 267 -18.59 17.69 8.33
CA ASP A 267 -19.81 18.45 8.09
C ASP A 267 -19.57 19.49 6.98
N GLY A 268 -20.39 19.40 5.93
CA GLY A 268 -20.32 20.30 4.77
C GLY A 268 -19.23 19.98 3.74
N GLY A 269 -18.57 18.82 3.80
CA GLY A 269 -17.59 18.45 2.78
C GLY A 269 -16.51 17.47 3.24
N TYR A 270 -15.27 17.75 2.88
CA TYR A 270 -14.10 16.91 3.18
C TYR A 270 -12.89 17.75 3.56
N TYR A 271 -12.06 17.21 4.45
CA TYR A 271 -10.65 17.54 4.48
C TYR A 271 -9.91 16.59 3.54
N VAL A 272 -9.04 17.14 2.69
CA VAL A 272 -8.17 16.37 1.81
C VAL A 272 -6.73 16.68 2.21
N VAL A 273 -5.98 15.65 2.55
CA VAL A 273 -4.56 15.77 2.93
C VAL A 273 -3.71 15.13 1.85
N ALA A 274 -2.83 15.92 1.25
CA ALA A 274 -1.83 15.45 0.30
C ALA A 274 -0.45 15.52 0.94
N VAL A 275 0.24 14.38 1.02
CA VAL A 275 1.57 14.25 1.63
C VAL A 275 2.57 13.88 0.57
N ASN A 276 3.63 14.68 0.43
CA ASN A 276 4.76 14.38 -0.42
C ASN A 276 5.76 13.49 0.35
N TYR A 277 5.93 12.25 -0.08
CA TYR A 277 6.86 11.29 0.50
C TYR A 277 8.25 11.31 -0.14
N SER A 278 8.48 12.21 -1.12
CA SER A 278 9.80 12.36 -1.74
C SER A 278 10.65 13.41 -1.01
N ASP A 279 11.93 13.38 -1.25
CA ASP A 279 12.93 14.33 -0.81
C ASP A 279 13.09 15.55 -1.75
N GLU A 280 12.22 15.65 -2.73
CA GLU A 280 12.16 16.75 -3.69
C GLU A 280 10.81 17.50 -3.62
N ASP A 281 10.82 18.80 -3.91
CA ASP A 281 9.61 19.58 -4.09
C ASP A 281 8.83 19.06 -5.32
N VAL A 282 7.52 18.99 -5.21
CA VAL A 282 6.63 18.55 -6.28
C VAL A 282 5.63 19.66 -6.60
N GLU A 283 5.52 20.04 -7.88
CA GLU A 283 4.46 20.93 -8.32
C GLU A 283 3.08 20.35 -7.99
N MET A 284 2.06 21.21 -7.86
CA MET A 284 0.73 20.78 -7.46
C MET A 284 0.18 19.72 -8.43
N CYS A 285 0.11 18.50 -7.91
CA CYS A 285 -0.31 17.31 -8.64
C CYS A 285 -1.68 16.75 -8.17
N VAL A 286 -2.32 17.41 -7.20
CA VAL A 286 -3.64 17.03 -6.70
C VAL A 286 -4.73 17.57 -7.61
N LYS A 287 -5.60 16.69 -8.08
CA LYS A 287 -6.74 17.01 -8.91
C LYS A 287 -8.04 16.66 -8.18
N PHE A 288 -8.94 17.60 -8.11
CA PHE A 288 -10.29 17.40 -7.56
C PHE A 288 -11.25 16.95 -8.65
N ALA A 289 -12.28 16.21 -8.26
CA ALA A 289 -13.38 15.86 -9.14
C ALA A 289 -14.14 17.12 -9.60
N ASP A 290 -14.79 17.01 -10.75
CA ASP A 290 -15.51 18.14 -11.35
C ASP A 290 -16.55 18.72 -10.40
N GLY A 291 -16.60 20.06 -10.32
CA GLY A 291 -17.55 20.79 -9.47
C GLY A 291 -17.15 20.91 -8.00
N ILE A 292 -16.10 20.26 -7.55
CA ILE A 292 -15.60 20.39 -6.17
C ILE A 292 -14.89 21.73 -6.00
N ARG A 293 -15.40 22.56 -5.08
CA ARG A 293 -14.72 23.79 -4.64
C ARG A 293 -13.95 23.51 -3.38
N TYR A 294 -12.76 24.09 -3.26
CA TYR A 294 -11.90 23.91 -2.09
C TYR A 294 -11.14 25.21 -1.74
N GLU A 295 -10.62 25.24 -0.54
CA GLU A 295 -9.65 26.21 -0.07
C GLU A 295 -8.44 25.48 0.52
N VAL A 296 -7.25 26.06 0.40
CA VAL A 296 -6.04 25.56 1.05
C VAL A 296 -6.00 26.09 2.47
N ILE A 297 -5.95 25.21 3.45
CA ILE A 297 -5.91 25.58 4.87
C ILE A 297 -4.53 25.36 5.50
N TYR A 298 -3.66 24.60 4.83
CA TYR A 298 -2.26 24.41 5.20
C TYR A 298 -1.43 24.12 3.94
N GLY A 299 -0.20 24.63 3.92
CA GLY A 299 0.78 24.40 2.85
C GLY A 299 0.68 25.40 1.70
N ASN A 300 1.39 25.12 0.63
CA ASN A 300 1.46 26.00 -0.54
C ASN A 300 0.48 25.50 -1.63
N PRO A 301 -0.36 26.37 -2.22
CA PRO A 301 -1.31 25.97 -3.27
C PRO A 301 -0.64 25.56 -4.59
N ASP A 302 0.59 26.01 -4.87
CA ASP A 302 1.26 25.79 -6.13
C ASP A 302 2.21 24.59 -6.12
N LYS A 303 2.71 24.18 -4.95
CA LYS A 303 3.65 23.08 -4.80
C LYS A 303 3.52 22.40 -3.44
N ILE A 304 3.96 21.15 -3.36
CA ILE A 304 4.13 20.42 -2.10
C ILE A 304 5.62 20.26 -1.86
N ASN A 305 6.14 20.89 -0.82
CA ASN A 305 7.57 20.78 -0.49
C ASN A 305 7.98 19.35 -0.18
N ALA A 306 9.28 19.08 -0.27
CA ALA A 306 9.86 17.79 0.12
C ALA A 306 9.46 17.40 1.55
N CYS A 307 9.02 16.15 1.75
CA CYS A 307 8.60 15.63 3.06
C CYS A 307 7.55 16.49 3.79
N ASP A 308 6.71 17.22 3.07
CA ASP A 308 5.69 18.12 3.62
C ASP A 308 4.29 17.74 3.10
N ALA A 309 3.28 18.50 3.49
CA ALA A 309 1.90 18.26 3.13
C ALA A 309 1.18 19.54 2.70
N VAL A 310 0.07 19.36 2.00
CA VAL A 310 -0.94 20.41 1.76
C VAL A 310 -2.28 19.87 2.21
N ILE A 311 -3.03 20.68 2.94
CA ILE A 311 -4.38 20.33 3.43
C ILE A 311 -5.40 21.26 2.78
N PHE A 312 -6.41 20.64 2.20
CA PHE A 312 -7.52 21.33 1.57
C PHE A 312 -8.80 21.07 2.38
N LYS A 313 -9.71 22.04 2.37
CA LYS A 313 -11.08 21.89 2.83
C LYS A 313 -12.01 22.13 1.66
N THR A 314 -12.89 21.17 1.36
CA THR A 314 -13.92 21.35 0.33
C THR A 314 -15.14 22.06 0.90
N LYS A 315 -15.89 22.70 0.03
CA LYS A 315 -17.13 23.44 0.35
C LYS A 315 -18.32 22.80 -0.34
#